data_ce3b538db3498c4f0eaeef0ec2fb4792
#
_entry.id   ce3b538db3498c4f0eaeef0ec2fb4792
#
_cell.length_a   1.000
_cell.length_b   1.000
_cell.length_c   1.000
_cell.angle_alpha   90.00
_cell.angle_beta   90.00
_cell.angle_gamma   90.00
#
_symmetry.space_group_name_H-M   'P 1'
#
loop_
_entity.id
_entity.type
_entity.pdbx_description
1 polymer ?
#
loop_
_entity_poly.entity_id
_entity_poly.type
_entity_poly.pdbx_seq_one_letter_code
_entity_poly.pdbx_strand_id
1 'polypeptide(L)'
;MSLTITQEDIVPQGHAIECRINAEQPGKIEFLHFPAGCGVRVDSHLYSGYEVSPYYDSMLVKVIASGRTRLEAIRKMRRALQEIIIDGVKTNVEFMHLMMYHADFIRGRYNTAFWEENSATIEKWIAEGIKDGN
;
A
#
# COMPACT_ATOMS: atom_id res chain seq x y z
N MET A 1 -2.60 -25.76 30.56
CA MET A 1 -1.29 -25.41 30.01
C MET A 1 -1.01 -23.96 30.37
N SER A 2 0.04 -23.69 31.09
CA SER A 2 0.44 -22.31 31.39
C SER A 2 1.23 -21.73 30.22
N LEU A 3 0.93 -20.48 29.88
CA LEU A 3 1.72 -19.76 28.89
C LEU A 3 3.09 -19.44 29.48
N THR A 4 4.14 -19.69 28.71
CA THR A 4 5.52 -19.36 29.10
C THR A 4 5.88 -17.91 28.80
N ILE A 5 4.97 -17.17 28.12
CA ILE A 5 5.15 -15.77 27.71
C ILE A 5 4.34 -14.88 28.66
N THR A 6 4.97 -13.87 29.22
CA THR A 6 4.35 -12.85 30.05
C THR A 6 4.12 -11.57 29.25
N GLN A 7 3.34 -10.63 29.76
CA GLN A 7 3.14 -9.34 29.12
C GLN A 7 4.43 -8.55 28.93
N GLU A 8 5.41 -8.74 29.81
CA GLU A 8 6.72 -8.09 29.74
C GLU A 8 7.59 -8.63 28.62
N ASP A 9 7.34 -9.87 28.19
CA ASP A 9 8.04 -10.50 27.07
C ASP A 9 7.54 -10.00 25.71
N ILE A 10 6.38 -9.33 25.68
CA ILE A 10 5.78 -8.79 24.47
C ILE A 10 6.32 -7.40 24.22
N VAL A 11 7.39 -7.32 23.43
CA VAL A 11 8.01 -6.07 23.03
C VAL A 11 7.77 -5.86 21.54
N PRO A 12 7.09 -4.75 21.13
CA PRO A 12 6.95 -4.44 19.71
C PRO A 12 8.32 -4.26 19.06
N GLN A 13 8.54 -4.96 17.95
CA GLN A 13 9.81 -4.87 17.20
C GLN A 13 9.56 -4.49 15.76
N GLY A 14 10.38 -3.55 15.27
CA GLY A 14 10.34 -3.13 13.88
C GLY A 14 9.20 -2.18 13.55
N HIS A 15 8.93 -2.09 12.26
CA HIS A 15 7.93 -1.21 11.68
C HIS A 15 7.13 -1.93 10.62
N ALA A 16 5.87 -1.57 10.48
CA ALA A 16 5.00 -2.08 9.43
C ALA A 16 4.23 -0.92 8.79
N ILE A 17 4.00 -1.03 7.49
CA ILE A 17 3.21 -0.09 6.70
C ILE A 17 2.14 -0.89 5.98
N GLU A 18 0.91 -0.39 6.03
CA GLU A 18 -0.23 -0.95 5.32
C GLU A 18 -0.66 0.03 4.23
N CYS A 19 -0.79 -0.46 3.01
CA CYS A 19 -1.40 0.27 1.92
C CYS A 19 -2.68 -0.43 1.49
N ARG A 20 -3.78 0.30 1.47
CA ARG A 20 -5.06 -0.18 0.98
C ARG A 20 -5.24 0.24 -0.47
N ILE A 21 -5.34 -0.73 -1.35
CA ILE A 21 -5.54 -0.50 -2.77
C ILE A 21 -7.03 -0.55 -3.04
N ASN A 22 -7.56 0.56 -3.52
CA ASN A 22 -8.97 0.74 -3.81
C ASN A 22 -9.21 0.88 -5.30
N ALA A 23 -10.37 0.40 -5.76
CA ALA A 23 -10.86 0.70 -7.09
C ALA A 23 -11.40 2.13 -7.11
N GLU A 24 -11.03 2.90 -8.14
CA GLU A 24 -11.55 4.25 -8.36
C GLU A 24 -12.79 4.24 -9.26
N GLN A 25 -13.07 3.11 -9.91
CA GLN A 25 -14.24 2.90 -10.76
C GLN A 25 -14.59 1.42 -10.81
N PRO A 26 -15.84 1.06 -11.09
CA PRO A 26 -16.21 -0.35 -11.31
C PRO A 26 -15.59 -0.89 -12.60
N GLY A 27 -15.49 -2.19 -12.70
CA GLY A 27 -14.95 -2.85 -13.89
C GLY A 27 -14.58 -4.30 -13.62
N LYS A 28 -14.04 -4.95 -14.65
CA LYS A 28 -13.60 -6.32 -14.59
C LYS A 28 -12.09 -6.41 -14.54
N ILE A 29 -11.56 -7.18 -13.59
CA ILE A 29 -10.13 -7.42 -13.48
C ILE A 29 -9.71 -8.43 -14.55
N GLU A 30 -8.89 -7.96 -15.48
CA GLU A 30 -8.43 -8.77 -16.62
C GLU A 30 -7.16 -9.55 -16.30
N PHE A 31 -6.22 -8.90 -15.61
CA PHE A 31 -4.96 -9.52 -15.20
C PHE A 31 -4.60 -9.06 -13.78
N LEU A 32 -4.05 -9.98 -13.01
CA LEU A 32 -3.73 -9.77 -11.61
C LEU A 32 -2.39 -10.41 -11.27
N HIS A 33 -1.50 -9.65 -10.66
CA HIS A 33 -0.25 -10.15 -10.10
C HIS A 33 -0.01 -9.52 -8.74
N PHE A 34 0.20 -10.35 -7.72
CA PHE A 34 0.49 -9.86 -6.38
C PHE A 34 1.99 -9.89 -6.08
N PRO A 35 2.49 -8.89 -5.34
CA PRO A 35 3.87 -8.90 -4.90
C PRO A 35 4.12 -10.01 -3.89
N ALA A 36 5.35 -10.49 -3.86
CA ALA A 36 5.80 -11.49 -2.91
C ALA A 36 7.18 -11.11 -2.37
N GLY A 37 7.60 -11.77 -1.31
CA GLY A 37 8.92 -11.60 -0.75
C GLY A 37 8.92 -11.48 0.77
N CYS A 38 10.10 -11.50 1.36
CA CYS A 38 10.28 -11.41 2.80
C CYS A 38 9.76 -10.06 3.33
N GLY A 39 8.91 -10.13 4.35
CA GLY A 39 8.33 -8.94 4.96
C GLY A 39 7.19 -8.30 4.14
N VAL A 40 6.69 -8.97 3.10
CA VAL A 40 5.54 -8.51 2.32
C VAL A 40 4.38 -9.50 2.47
N ARG A 41 3.24 -8.98 2.91
CA ARG A 41 2.00 -9.75 3.04
C ARG A 41 0.92 -9.07 2.20
N VAL A 42 0.14 -9.89 1.49
CA VAL A 42 -0.99 -9.42 0.68
C VAL A 42 -2.26 -10.13 1.13
N ASP A 43 -3.26 -9.35 1.49
CA ASP A 43 -4.60 -9.84 1.81
C ASP A 43 -5.56 -9.36 0.73
N SER A 44 -6.18 -10.29 0.01
CA SER A 44 -7.11 -9.96 -1.07
C SER A 44 -8.06 -11.13 -1.35
N HIS A 45 -9.25 -10.79 -1.84
CA HIS A 45 -10.22 -11.75 -2.34
C HIS A 45 -10.27 -11.77 -3.89
N LEU A 46 -9.37 -11.04 -4.54
CA LEU A 46 -9.39 -10.88 -5.99
C LEU A 46 -8.88 -12.13 -6.72
N TYR A 47 -9.40 -12.29 -7.93
CA TYR A 47 -8.92 -13.25 -8.92
C TYR A 47 -9.13 -12.66 -10.32
N SER A 48 -8.42 -13.19 -11.32
CA SER A 48 -8.58 -12.75 -12.69
C SER A 48 -10.01 -13.07 -13.17
N GLY A 49 -10.69 -12.06 -13.70
CA GLY A 49 -12.10 -12.16 -14.09
C GLY A 49 -13.08 -11.65 -13.03
N TYR A 50 -12.60 -11.29 -11.83
CA TYR A 50 -13.43 -10.69 -10.78
C TYR A 50 -14.04 -9.37 -11.26
N GLU A 51 -15.34 -9.19 -11.01
CA GLU A 51 -16.03 -7.95 -11.33
C GLU A 51 -16.15 -7.06 -10.09
N VAL A 52 -15.61 -5.85 -10.19
CA VAL A 52 -15.72 -4.83 -9.14
C VAL A 52 -17.05 -4.11 -9.30
N SER A 53 -17.94 -4.32 -8.32
CA SER A 53 -19.27 -3.72 -8.31
C SER A 53 -19.23 -2.29 -7.79
N PRO A 54 -20.06 -1.37 -8.37
CA PRO A 54 -20.21 -0.03 -7.83
C PRO A 54 -20.98 0.02 -6.50
N TYR A 55 -21.59 -1.10 -6.08
CA TYR A 55 -22.44 -1.16 -4.89
C TYR A 55 -21.75 -1.66 -3.62
N TYR A 56 -20.52 -2.16 -3.75
CA TYR A 56 -19.75 -2.71 -2.63
C TYR A 56 -18.52 -1.89 -2.33
N ASP A 57 -17.84 -2.24 -1.21
CA ASP A 57 -16.60 -1.60 -0.81
C ASP A 57 -15.58 -1.64 -1.95
N SER A 58 -14.97 -0.51 -2.20
CA SER A 58 -13.95 -0.35 -3.25
C SER A 58 -12.59 -0.97 -2.89
N MET A 59 -12.39 -1.41 -1.64
CA MET A 59 -11.11 -2.00 -1.23
C MET A 59 -10.88 -3.34 -1.91
N LEU A 60 -9.80 -3.42 -2.68
CA LEU A 60 -9.43 -4.60 -3.46
C LEU A 60 -8.35 -5.43 -2.79
N VAL A 61 -7.32 -4.76 -2.29
CA VAL A 61 -6.10 -5.40 -1.80
C VAL A 61 -5.57 -4.62 -0.61
N LYS A 62 -5.07 -5.34 0.37
CA LYS A 62 -4.32 -4.78 1.47
C LYS A 62 -2.88 -5.30 1.36
N VAL A 63 -1.92 -4.40 1.19
CA VAL A 63 -0.50 -4.73 1.13
C VAL A 63 0.15 -4.28 2.42
N ILE A 64 0.85 -5.19 3.09
CA ILE A 64 1.54 -4.91 4.34
C ILE A 64 3.03 -5.20 4.13
N ALA A 65 3.87 -4.21 4.41
CA ALA A 65 5.31 -4.36 4.38
C ALA A 65 5.88 -4.14 5.78
N SER A 66 6.77 -4.99 6.21
CA SER A 66 7.42 -4.90 7.51
C SER A 66 8.94 -4.94 7.40
N GLY A 67 9.60 -4.25 8.30
CA GLY A 67 11.04 -4.19 8.36
C GLY A 67 11.53 -3.87 9.77
N ARG A 68 12.83 -3.96 9.98
CA ARG A 68 13.45 -3.62 11.27
C ARG A 68 13.37 -2.13 11.56
N THR A 69 13.42 -1.33 10.51
CA THR A 69 13.33 0.12 10.58
C THR A 69 12.18 0.61 9.70
N ARG A 70 11.75 1.85 9.92
CA ARG A 70 10.73 2.49 9.07
C ARG A 70 11.20 2.58 7.63
N LEU A 71 12.46 2.93 7.39
CA LEU A 71 13.00 3.04 6.04
C LEU A 71 13.03 1.69 5.32
N GLU A 72 13.35 0.61 6.03
CA GLU A 72 13.30 -0.74 5.46
C GLU A 72 11.88 -1.11 5.05
N ALA A 73 10.90 -0.84 5.90
CA ALA A 73 9.49 -1.07 5.59
C ALA A 73 9.04 -0.25 4.37
N ILE A 74 9.44 1.02 4.29
CA ILE A 74 9.15 1.91 3.15
C ILE A 74 9.75 1.34 1.86
N ARG A 75 10.99 0.91 1.87
CA ARG A 75 11.66 0.33 0.70
C ARG A 75 10.97 -0.94 0.21
N LYS A 76 10.54 -1.79 1.12
CA LYS A 76 9.78 -3.00 0.79
C LYS A 76 8.41 -2.67 0.20
N MET A 77 7.73 -1.67 0.76
CA MET A 77 6.44 -1.20 0.22
C MET A 77 6.60 -0.61 -1.18
N ARG A 78 7.64 0.20 -1.43
CA ARG A 78 7.92 0.73 -2.76
C ARG A 78 8.05 -0.39 -3.79
N ARG A 79 8.84 -1.41 -3.47
CA ARG A 79 9.03 -2.56 -4.34
C ARG A 79 7.72 -3.31 -4.57
N ALA A 80 6.96 -3.56 -3.51
CA ALA A 80 5.68 -4.25 -3.61
C ALA A 80 4.69 -3.51 -4.50
N LEU A 81 4.58 -2.19 -4.35
CA LEU A 81 3.69 -1.37 -5.16
C LEU A 81 4.13 -1.25 -6.63
N GLN A 82 5.42 -1.40 -6.93
CA GLN A 82 5.91 -1.50 -8.30
C GLN A 82 5.60 -2.87 -8.93
N GLU A 83 5.59 -3.90 -8.13
CA GLU A 83 5.38 -5.28 -8.59
C GLU A 83 3.91 -5.62 -8.81
N ILE A 84 3.01 -5.04 -8.03
CA ILE A 84 1.58 -5.33 -8.11
C ILE A 84 1.00 -4.90 -9.46
N ILE A 85 0.20 -5.78 -10.08
CA ILE A 85 -0.50 -5.50 -11.33
C ILE A 85 -1.99 -5.78 -11.13
N ILE A 86 -2.83 -4.80 -11.41
CA ILE A 86 -4.28 -4.91 -11.40
C ILE A 86 -4.79 -4.23 -12.67
N ASP A 87 -4.92 -5.01 -13.74
CA ASP A 87 -5.40 -4.51 -15.02
C ASP A 87 -6.91 -4.65 -15.17
N GLY A 88 -7.53 -3.71 -15.85
CA GLY A 88 -8.96 -3.68 -16.14
C GLY A 88 -9.75 -2.72 -15.26
N VAL A 89 -9.20 -2.30 -14.14
CA VAL A 89 -9.82 -1.36 -13.21
C VAL A 89 -8.81 -0.30 -12.80
N LYS A 90 -9.22 0.96 -12.81
CA LYS A 90 -8.37 2.04 -12.30
C LYS A 90 -8.30 1.97 -10.77
N THR A 91 -7.09 2.04 -10.23
CA THR A 91 -6.82 1.97 -8.80
C THR A 91 -5.92 3.11 -8.34
N ASN A 92 -5.74 3.22 -7.02
CA ASN A 92 -4.85 4.19 -6.41
C ASN A 92 -3.41 3.69 -6.20
N VAL A 93 -3.00 2.62 -6.88
CA VAL A 93 -1.64 2.03 -6.71
C VAL A 93 -0.57 3.07 -6.97
N GLU A 94 -0.67 3.81 -8.07
CA GLU A 94 0.33 4.81 -8.44
C GLU A 94 0.43 5.93 -7.41
N PHE A 95 -0.71 6.39 -6.90
CA PHE A 95 -0.75 7.38 -5.83
C PHE A 95 -0.03 6.86 -4.58
N MET A 96 -0.35 5.64 -4.15
CA MET A 96 0.28 5.03 -2.97
C MET A 96 1.78 4.83 -3.15
N HIS A 97 2.21 4.44 -4.35
CA HIS A 97 3.63 4.29 -4.67
C HIS A 97 4.38 5.62 -4.53
N LEU A 98 3.84 6.69 -5.09
CA LEU A 98 4.47 8.01 -5.01
C LEU A 98 4.45 8.58 -3.60
N MET A 99 3.41 8.30 -2.82
CA MET A 99 3.35 8.70 -1.41
C MET A 99 4.54 8.15 -0.61
N MET A 100 5.04 6.97 -0.95
CA MET A 100 6.21 6.38 -0.29
C MET A 100 7.50 7.18 -0.50
N TYR A 101 7.53 8.10 -1.45
CA TYR A 101 8.67 8.99 -1.70
C TYR A 101 8.49 10.39 -1.11
N HIS A 102 7.32 10.71 -0.56
CA HIS A 102 7.08 12.02 0.02
C HIS A 102 7.91 12.20 1.30
N ALA A 103 8.61 13.32 1.41
CA ALA A 103 9.54 13.58 2.51
C ALA A 103 8.88 13.51 3.89
N ASP A 104 7.69 14.06 4.04
CA ASP A 104 6.97 14.03 5.32
C ASP A 104 6.54 12.62 5.71
N PHE A 105 6.14 11.81 4.74
CA PHE A 105 5.83 10.40 5.01
C PHE A 105 7.08 9.63 5.43
N ILE A 106 8.20 9.79 4.71
CA ILE A 106 9.48 9.13 5.03
C ILE A 106 9.93 9.47 6.45
N ARG A 107 9.77 10.72 6.87
CA ARG A 107 10.16 11.19 8.19
C ARG A 107 9.14 10.87 9.30
N GLY A 108 8.02 10.26 8.95
CA GLY A 108 6.95 9.99 9.90
C GLY A 108 6.17 11.23 10.34
N ARG A 109 6.27 12.32 9.59
CA ARG A 109 5.59 13.61 9.86
C ARG A 109 4.27 13.69 9.11
N TYR A 110 3.37 12.77 9.37
CA TYR A 110 2.06 12.79 8.74
C TYR A 110 0.97 12.61 9.80
N ASN A 111 -0.19 13.18 9.50
CA ASN A 111 -1.40 13.08 10.32
C ASN A 111 -2.61 12.92 9.39
N THR A 112 -3.81 13.02 9.93
CA THR A 112 -5.04 12.90 9.14
C THR A 112 -5.19 13.99 8.08
N ALA A 113 -4.54 15.15 8.25
CA ALA A 113 -4.54 16.24 7.28
C ALA A 113 -3.51 16.03 6.15
N PHE A 114 -2.59 15.05 6.28
CA PHE A 114 -1.55 14.78 5.28
C PHE A 114 -2.13 14.61 3.87
N TRP A 115 -3.21 13.87 3.75
CA TRP A 115 -3.88 13.63 2.48
C TRP A 115 -4.34 14.94 1.85
N GLU A 116 -5.05 15.77 2.60
CA GLU A 116 -5.60 17.04 2.11
C GLU A 116 -4.49 18.02 1.70
N GLU A 117 -3.40 18.05 2.47
CA GLU A 117 -2.27 18.95 2.23
C GLU A 117 -1.40 18.53 1.06
N ASN A 118 -1.28 17.24 0.79
CA ASN A 118 -0.29 16.70 -0.14
C ASN A 118 -0.86 15.96 -1.35
N SER A 119 -2.17 15.68 -1.38
CA SER A 119 -2.79 14.97 -2.49
C SER A 119 -2.59 15.69 -3.83
N ALA A 120 -2.73 17.00 -3.85
CA ALA A 120 -2.52 17.80 -5.05
C ALA A 120 -1.09 17.67 -5.59
N THR A 121 -0.09 17.63 -4.71
CA THR A 121 1.31 17.45 -5.09
C THR A 121 1.54 16.09 -5.72
N ILE A 122 1.00 15.05 -5.12
CA ILE A 122 1.15 13.67 -5.61
C ILE A 122 0.40 13.49 -6.93
N GLU A 123 -0.80 14.04 -7.05
CA GLU A 123 -1.57 14.03 -8.31
C GLU A 123 -0.83 14.77 -9.43
N LYS A 124 -0.16 15.87 -9.11
CA LYS A 124 0.68 16.58 -10.06
C LYS A 124 1.85 15.71 -10.52
N TRP A 125 2.51 14.99 -9.63
CA TRP A 125 3.56 14.06 -10.00
C TRP A 125 3.06 12.96 -10.94
N ILE A 126 1.88 12.44 -10.70
CA ILE A 126 1.24 11.46 -11.59
C ILE A 126 1.04 12.06 -12.98
N ALA A 127 0.47 13.26 -13.04
CA ALA A 127 0.20 13.94 -14.31
C ALA A 127 1.47 14.28 -15.10
N GLU A 128 2.57 14.57 -14.41
CA GLU A 128 3.88 14.86 -15.01
C GLU A 128 4.68 13.59 -15.35
N GLY A 129 4.16 12.41 -15.02
CA GLY A 129 4.85 11.14 -15.25
C GLY A 129 6.06 10.89 -14.35
N ILE A 130 6.10 11.55 -13.20
CA ILE A 130 7.16 11.35 -12.21
C ILE A 130 6.93 10.01 -11.49
N LYS A 131 7.93 9.13 -11.55
CA LYS A 131 7.82 7.78 -11.00
C LYS A 131 8.38 7.61 -9.60
N ASP A 132 9.28 8.49 -9.20
CA ASP A 132 10.05 8.37 -7.95
C ASP A 132 9.96 9.62 -7.07
N GLY A 133 8.95 10.44 -7.26
CA GLY A 133 8.79 11.68 -6.48
C GLY A 133 9.84 12.77 -6.76
N ASN A 134 10.54 12.64 -7.86
CA ASN A 134 11.58 13.58 -8.29
C ASN A 134 11.17 14.33 -9.56
#